data_51ee56a7d5b0dfebb7fa38e2bd1409f3
#
_entry.id   51ee56a7d5b0dfebb7fa38e2bd1409f3
#
_cell.length_a   1.000
_cell.length_b   1.000
_cell.length_c   1.000
_cell.angle_alpha   90.00
_cell.angle_beta   90.00
_cell.angle_gamma   90.00
#
_symmetry.space_group_name_H-M   'P 1'
#
loop_
_entity.id
_entity.type
_entity.pdbx_description
1 polymer ?
#
loop_
_entity_poly.entity_id
_entity_poly.type
_entity_poly.pdbx_seq_one_letter_code
_entity_poly.pdbx_strand_id
1 'polypeptide(L)'
;MRCLIDAQLPPGLCDWLREQGVEASHVFEILGGQTPDASIAEHAKAEALVLITKDDDFRLRYPPSDYRLVWLRCGNITNRALREWLGVRWPEVRQRLDAGEVFVEVR
;
A
#
# COMPACT_ATOMS: atom_id res chain seq x y z
N MET A 1 -2.87 8.83 9.04
CA MET A 1 -2.67 7.60 8.25
C MET A 1 -1.29 7.62 7.65
N ARG A 2 -0.53 6.58 7.86
CA ARG A 2 0.80 6.43 7.28
C ARG A 2 0.82 5.18 6.41
N CYS A 3 1.21 5.35 5.15
CA CYS A 3 1.23 4.27 4.15
C CYS A 3 2.66 3.81 3.85
N LEU A 4 2.82 2.51 3.69
CA LEU A 4 4.05 1.90 3.21
C LEU A 4 3.76 1.30 1.83
N ILE A 5 4.55 1.70 0.84
CA ILE A 5 4.35 1.30 -0.55
C ILE A 5 5.30 0.15 -0.88
N ASP A 6 4.73 -0.97 -1.32
CA ASP A 6 5.48 -2.18 -1.63
C ASP A 6 6.48 -1.97 -2.78
N ALA A 7 7.55 -2.76 -2.76
CA ALA A 7 8.65 -2.69 -3.72
C ALA A 7 8.21 -2.80 -5.19
N GLN A 8 7.15 -3.54 -5.48
CA GLN A 8 6.64 -3.73 -6.84
C GLN A 8 5.90 -2.52 -7.40
N LEU A 9 5.55 -1.56 -6.54
CA LEU A 9 4.88 -0.34 -6.95
C LEU A 9 5.91 0.77 -7.19
N PRO A 10 5.62 1.73 -8.08
CA PRO A 10 6.59 2.78 -8.39
C PRO A 10 6.76 3.75 -7.22
N PRO A 11 7.99 4.21 -6.96
CA PRO A 11 8.23 5.23 -5.92
C PRO A 11 7.43 6.52 -6.12
N GLY A 12 7.15 6.90 -7.38
CA GLY A 12 6.33 8.07 -7.68
C GLY A 12 4.90 8.01 -7.11
N LEU A 13 4.42 6.81 -6.77
CA LEU A 13 3.13 6.66 -6.12
C LEU A 13 3.13 7.31 -4.72
N CYS A 14 4.28 7.30 -4.04
CA CYS A 14 4.42 7.98 -2.75
C CYS A 14 4.20 9.47 -2.88
N ASP A 15 4.77 10.10 -3.91
CA ASP A 15 4.60 11.53 -4.16
C ASP A 15 3.14 11.85 -4.42
N TRP A 16 2.48 11.02 -5.23
CA TRP A 16 1.06 11.19 -5.51
C TRP A 16 0.21 11.08 -4.24
N LEU A 17 0.49 10.11 -3.38
CA LEU A 17 -0.23 9.95 -2.11
C LEU A 17 0.00 11.13 -1.17
N ARG A 18 1.21 11.66 -1.14
CA ARG A 18 1.52 12.86 -0.35
C ARG A 18 0.70 14.06 -0.83
N GLU A 19 0.50 14.18 -2.12
CA GLU A 19 -0.37 15.21 -2.71
C GLU A 19 -1.82 15.05 -2.26
N GLN A 20 -2.24 13.81 -1.93
CA GLN A 20 -3.57 13.53 -1.39
C GLN A 20 -3.65 13.79 0.13
N GLY A 21 -2.60 14.30 0.75
CA GLY A 21 -2.55 14.56 2.17
C GLY A 21 -2.24 13.35 3.04
N VAL A 22 -1.65 12.31 2.47
CA VAL A 22 -1.32 11.05 3.16
C VAL A 22 0.19 10.93 3.30
N GLU A 23 0.67 10.57 4.48
CA GLU A 23 2.07 10.21 4.65
C GLU A 23 2.33 8.88 3.94
N ALA A 24 3.36 8.83 3.13
CA ALA A 24 3.70 7.64 2.37
C ALA A 24 5.21 7.50 2.24
N SER A 25 5.69 6.26 2.36
CA SER A 25 7.09 5.92 2.18
C SER A 25 7.17 4.63 1.36
N HIS A 26 8.24 4.49 0.59
CA HIS A 26 8.47 3.30 -0.22
C HIS A 26 9.36 2.32 0.52
N VAL A 27 9.11 1.03 0.35
CA VAL A 27 9.94 -0.03 0.95
C VAL A 27 11.42 0.15 0.63
N PHE A 28 11.77 0.56 -0.59
CA PHE A 28 13.16 0.79 -0.97
C PHE A 28 13.85 1.86 -0.10
N GLU A 29 13.14 2.89 0.29
CA GLU A 29 13.71 3.98 1.09
C GLU A 29 13.91 3.57 2.55
N ILE A 30 13.03 2.74 3.07
CA ILE A 30 12.99 2.42 4.51
C ILE A 30 13.71 1.12 4.82
N LEU A 31 13.50 0.08 4.00
CA LEU A 31 13.96 -1.28 4.28
C LEU A 31 14.97 -1.82 3.25
N GLY A 32 15.10 -1.15 2.12
CA GLY A 32 15.98 -1.61 1.03
C GLY A 32 15.25 -2.49 0.00
N GLY A 33 15.87 -2.65 -1.17
CA GLY A 33 15.25 -3.29 -2.34
C GLY A 33 15.13 -4.81 -2.27
N GLN A 34 15.88 -5.46 -1.38
CA GLN A 34 15.93 -6.91 -1.25
C GLN A 34 15.20 -7.42 0.00
N THR A 35 14.32 -6.60 0.57
CA THR A 35 13.64 -6.95 1.81
C THR A 35 12.57 -8.01 1.57
N PRO A 36 12.60 -9.15 2.32
CA PRO A 36 11.56 -10.17 2.21
C PRO A 36 10.18 -9.67 2.68
N ASP A 37 9.12 -10.26 2.15
CA ASP A 37 7.75 -9.91 2.51
C ASP A 37 7.49 -10.04 4.01
N ALA A 38 8.06 -11.04 4.67
CA ALA A 38 7.93 -11.21 6.12
C ALA A 38 8.45 -9.99 6.88
N SER A 39 9.58 -9.44 6.46
CA SER A 39 10.18 -8.25 7.09
C SER A 39 9.36 -7.00 6.81
N ILE A 40 8.78 -6.90 5.62
CA ILE A 40 7.87 -5.79 5.27
C ILE A 40 6.63 -5.82 6.17
N ALA A 41 6.02 -6.99 6.32
CA ALA A 41 4.85 -7.18 7.19
C ALA A 41 5.18 -6.86 8.66
N GLU A 42 6.32 -7.32 9.14
CA GLU A 42 6.79 -7.03 10.50
C GLU A 42 6.95 -5.53 10.74
N HIS A 43 7.55 -4.83 9.79
CA HIS A 43 7.73 -3.38 9.88
C HIS A 43 6.37 -2.67 9.89
N ALA A 44 5.47 -3.09 9.03
CA ALA A 44 4.12 -2.52 8.97
C ALA A 44 3.38 -2.71 10.30
N LYS A 45 3.53 -3.88 10.92
CA LYS A 45 2.94 -4.15 12.25
C LYS A 45 3.56 -3.27 13.34
N ALA A 46 4.89 -3.22 13.38
CA ALA A 46 5.61 -2.48 14.42
C ALA A 46 5.24 -0.99 14.40
N GLU A 47 5.02 -0.43 13.23
CA GLU A 47 4.73 1.00 13.03
C GLU A 47 3.24 1.28 12.79
N ALA A 48 2.39 0.26 12.84
CA ALA A 48 0.95 0.39 12.58
C ALA A 48 0.65 1.09 11.25
N LEU A 49 1.27 0.61 10.17
CA LEU A 49 1.16 1.21 8.86
C LEU A 49 0.02 0.61 8.04
N VAL A 50 -0.33 1.31 6.95
CA VAL A 50 -1.18 0.79 5.89
C VAL A 50 -0.25 0.36 4.75
N LEU A 51 -0.14 -0.94 4.53
CA LEU A 51 0.66 -1.49 3.43
C LEU A 51 -0.17 -1.48 2.14
N ILE A 52 0.35 -0.84 1.11
CA ILE A 52 -0.28 -0.81 -0.22
C ILE A 52 0.56 -1.68 -1.15
N THR A 53 -0.05 -2.70 -1.72
CA THR A 53 0.61 -3.69 -2.56
C THR A 53 -0.30 -4.16 -3.69
N LYS A 54 0.30 -4.67 -4.77
CA LYS A 54 -0.45 -5.40 -5.80
C LYS A 54 -0.22 -6.91 -5.70
N ASP A 55 0.52 -7.35 -4.69
CA ASP A 55 0.86 -8.76 -4.47
C ASP A 55 -0.17 -9.42 -3.54
N ASP A 56 -0.74 -10.53 -3.99
CA ASP A 56 -1.72 -11.32 -3.23
C ASP A 56 -1.09 -12.05 -2.04
N ASP A 57 0.22 -12.26 -2.03
CA ASP A 57 0.90 -13.04 -1.00
C ASP A 57 0.74 -12.46 0.40
N PHE A 58 0.67 -11.13 0.54
CA PHE A 58 0.48 -10.52 1.85
C PHE A 58 -0.85 -10.93 2.47
N ARG A 59 -1.92 -10.94 1.68
CA ARG A 59 -3.24 -11.37 2.15
C ARG A 59 -3.22 -12.83 2.61
N LEU A 60 -2.50 -13.67 1.88
CA LEU A 60 -2.49 -15.11 2.12
C LEU A 60 -1.52 -15.52 3.24
N ARG A 61 -0.34 -14.93 3.27
CA ARG A 61 0.74 -15.34 4.20
C ARG A 61 0.86 -14.48 5.43
N TYR A 62 0.52 -13.21 5.32
CA TYR A 62 0.68 -12.23 6.39
C TYR A 62 -0.60 -11.41 6.53
N PRO A 63 -1.74 -12.07 6.84
CA PRO A 63 -3.02 -11.35 6.91
C PRO A 63 -2.95 -10.21 7.92
N PRO A 64 -3.61 -9.09 7.63
CA PRO A 64 -3.54 -7.91 8.49
C PRO A 64 -4.12 -8.20 9.87
N SER A 65 -3.31 -7.96 10.92
CA SER A 65 -3.71 -8.08 12.31
C SER A 65 -3.41 -6.81 13.07
N ASP A 66 -2.13 -6.39 13.09
CA ASP A 66 -1.68 -5.16 13.73
C ASP A 66 -1.24 -4.12 12.71
N TYR A 67 -1.56 -4.33 11.45
CA TYR A 67 -1.38 -3.37 10.37
C TYR A 67 -2.56 -3.48 9.43
N ARG A 68 -2.67 -2.54 8.48
CA ARG A 68 -3.75 -2.56 7.50
C ARG A 68 -3.20 -2.82 6.11
N LEU A 69 -3.99 -3.48 5.28
CA LEU A 69 -3.57 -3.91 3.94
C LEU A 69 -4.53 -3.38 2.88
N VAL A 70 -3.96 -2.71 1.87
CA VAL A 70 -4.68 -2.30 0.67
C VAL A 70 -4.10 -3.09 -0.50
N TRP A 71 -4.92 -3.92 -1.11
CA TRP A 71 -4.52 -4.77 -2.22
C TRP A 71 -5.07 -4.21 -3.54
N LEU A 72 -4.15 -3.74 -4.38
CA LEU A 72 -4.50 -3.16 -5.68
C LEU A 72 -4.54 -4.24 -6.76
N ARG A 73 -5.72 -4.53 -7.28
CA ARG A 73 -5.91 -5.52 -8.34
C ARG A 73 -5.89 -4.85 -9.71
N CYS A 74 -4.81 -4.14 -9.99
CA CYS A 74 -4.68 -3.37 -11.23
C CYS A 74 -3.93 -4.10 -12.35
N GLY A 75 -3.30 -5.25 -12.05
CA GLY A 75 -2.47 -5.96 -13.03
C GLY A 75 -1.23 -5.18 -13.45
N ASN A 76 -0.71 -5.50 -14.63
CA ASN A 76 0.46 -4.82 -15.19
C ASN A 76 0.01 -3.60 -15.98
N ILE A 77 0.22 -2.41 -15.41
CA ILE A 77 -0.11 -1.14 -16.03
C ILE A 77 1.07 -0.18 -15.89
N THR A 78 1.11 0.85 -16.73
CA THR A 78 2.15 1.88 -16.63
C THR A 78 1.97 2.69 -15.33
N ASN A 79 3.04 3.37 -14.91
CA ASN A 79 2.97 4.21 -13.71
C ASN A 79 1.91 5.29 -13.83
N ARG A 80 1.77 5.88 -15.01
CA ARG A 80 0.75 6.89 -15.29
C ARG A 80 -0.65 6.31 -15.17
N ALA A 81 -0.88 5.15 -15.81
CA ALA A 81 -2.16 4.48 -15.76
C ALA A 81 -2.54 4.06 -14.34
N LEU A 82 -1.55 3.63 -13.56
CA LEU A 82 -1.75 3.28 -12.15
C LEU A 82 -2.27 4.48 -11.35
N ARG A 83 -1.66 5.65 -11.52
CA ARG A 83 -2.09 6.85 -10.82
C ARG A 83 -3.50 7.27 -11.22
N GLU A 84 -3.83 7.18 -12.49
CA GLU A 84 -5.17 7.47 -12.99
C GLU A 84 -6.19 6.46 -12.44
N TRP A 85 -5.85 5.19 -12.49
CA TRP A 85 -6.69 4.10 -11.99
C TRP A 85 -6.96 4.24 -10.49
N LEU A 86 -5.92 4.49 -9.71
CA LEU A 86 -6.05 4.66 -8.27
C LEU A 86 -6.73 5.99 -7.91
N GLY A 87 -6.48 7.04 -8.69
CA GLY A 87 -7.08 8.34 -8.47
C GLY A 87 -8.60 8.31 -8.47
N VAL A 88 -9.19 7.53 -9.37
CA VAL A 88 -10.66 7.33 -9.44
C VAL A 88 -11.17 6.61 -8.21
N ARG A 89 -10.40 5.67 -7.67
CA ARG A 89 -10.80 4.77 -6.57
C ARG A 89 -10.39 5.26 -5.19
N TRP A 90 -9.43 6.15 -5.13
CA TRP A 90 -8.83 6.60 -3.86
C TRP A 90 -9.83 7.18 -2.86
N PRO A 91 -10.81 8.01 -3.25
CA PRO A 91 -11.79 8.52 -2.29
C PRO A 91 -12.51 7.42 -1.53
N GLU A 92 -12.92 6.35 -2.22
CA GLU A 92 -13.57 5.21 -1.58
C GLU A 92 -12.61 4.42 -0.70
N VAL A 93 -11.38 4.18 -1.16
CA VAL A 93 -10.35 3.49 -0.39
C VAL A 93 -10.10 4.25 0.91
N ARG A 94 -9.92 5.55 0.82
CA ARG A 94 -9.69 6.40 1.99
C ARG A 94 -10.86 6.37 2.95
N GLN A 95 -12.07 6.43 2.45
CA GLN A 95 -13.27 6.37 3.27
C GLN A 95 -13.34 5.05 4.04
N ARG A 96 -13.02 3.94 3.40
CA ARG A 96 -13.02 2.62 4.04
C ARG A 96 -11.93 2.52 5.11
N LEU A 97 -10.75 3.04 4.84
CA LEU A 97 -9.66 3.09 5.84
C LEU A 97 -10.04 3.98 7.02
N ASP A 98 -10.63 5.13 6.77
CA ASP A 98 -11.09 6.04 7.83
C ASP A 98 -12.20 5.42 8.67
N ALA A 99 -12.99 4.51 8.08
CA ALA A 99 -14.02 3.75 8.78
C ALA A 99 -13.45 2.59 9.62
N GLY A 100 -12.13 2.37 9.56
CA GLY A 100 -11.46 1.35 10.37
C GLY A 100 -11.29 0.00 9.71
N GLU A 101 -11.58 -0.14 8.42
CA GLU A 101 -11.38 -1.41 7.73
C GLU A 101 -9.88 -1.77 7.69
N VAL A 102 -9.56 -3.01 8.01
CA VAL A 102 -8.18 -3.50 8.08
C VAL A 102 -7.71 -4.09 6.75
N PHE A 103 -8.63 -4.45 5.88
CA PHE A 103 -8.32 -4.99 4.55
C PHE A 103 -9.23 -4.34 3.51
N VAL A 104 -8.62 -3.72 2.50
CA VAL A 104 -9.33 -3.10 1.38
C VAL A 104 -8.82 -3.69 0.08
N GLU A 105 -9.69 -4.43 -0.61
CA GLU A 105 -9.39 -4.94 -1.94
C GLU A 105 -9.89 -3.92 -2.96
N VAL A 106 -8.99 -3.46 -3.85
CA VAL A 106 -9.28 -2.42 -4.83
C VAL A 106 -9.27 -3.03 -6.23
N ARG A 107 -10.42 -2.98 -6.92
CA ARG A 107 -10.60 -3.54 -8.26
C ARG A 107 -10.79 -2.48 -9.31
#